data_3123f2c4cd27241e6f1336714bd77091
#
_entry.id   3123f2c4cd27241e6f1336714bd77091
#
_cell.length_a   1.000
_cell.length_b   1.000
_cell.length_c   1.000
_cell.angle_alpha   90.00
_cell.angle_beta   90.00
_cell.angle_gamma   90.00
#
_symmetry.space_group_name_H-M   'P 1'
#
loop_
_entity.id
_entity.type
_entity.pdbx_description
1 polymer ?
#
loop_
_entity_poly.entity_id
_entity_poly.type
_entity_poly.pdbx_seq_one_letter_code
_entity_poly.pdbx_strand_id
1 'polypeptide(L)'
;MKEGTPIRLGLCLAAYGSTGLRGALAEAVGHGPLCLDLPTDTTLGLVDADRCLDDTDYRDEVAGVLADVATDWPVTCVSNSRDAQLLLGPHGPHTDRVLRGTAEDKRAHALRCAVGSIRIAQRLGAPMVRLLVGCPDFARWLSWWGSDVSWADNVAEFFTRAEPVLRAAREAGVTVLLEPHPKQIVYDRSSVDLLFAAAAEWAEVLALCIDPANLAATGHDPVASVAGWRTRLAAVHAKDLQRWSGPGQPPGKGWSRYGPQPPIRFRALGLGTLDWPAIVSMLIDEGFSGVLYAEHEDVLLPRQQGIEQTLNVLRSLLPTSGGEGRTW
;
A
#
# COMPACT_ATOMS: atom_id res chain seq x y z
N MET A 1 24.69 -8.19 -17.49
CA MET A 1 23.61 -7.92 -16.52
C MET A 1 24.23 -7.15 -15.38
N LYS A 2 23.68 -5.99 -14.99
CA LYS A 2 24.09 -5.32 -13.74
C LYS A 2 23.67 -6.23 -12.61
N GLU A 3 24.56 -6.52 -11.66
CA GLU A 3 24.17 -7.17 -10.41
C GLU A 3 23.06 -6.31 -9.79
N GLY A 4 21.83 -6.81 -9.88
CA GLY A 4 20.67 -6.13 -9.33
C GLY A 4 20.74 -6.19 -7.81
N THR A 5 20.42 -5.10 -7.14
CA THR A 5 20.20 -5.11 -5.70
C THR A 5 19.15 -6.19 -5.39
N PRO A 6 19.38 -7.10 -4.45
CA PRO A 6 18.44 -8.17 -4.16
C PRO A 6 17.10 -7.63 -3.64
N ILE A 7 16.03 -8.35 -3.92
CA ILE A 7 14.71 -8.08 -3.34
C ILE A 7 14.84 -8.16 -1.83
N ARG A 8 14.35 -7.15 -1.13
CA ARG A 8 14.38 -7.09 0.33
C ARG A 8 13.04 -7.50 0.93
N LEU A 9 13.08 -8.10 2.10
CA LEU A 9 11.88 -8.37 2.88
C LEU A 9 11.55 -7.20 3.80
N GLY A 10 10.28 -6.95 3.97
CA GLY A 10 9.75 -5.93 4.85
C GLY A 10 8.53 -6.40 5.62
N LEU A 11 8.08 -5.55 6.54
CA LEU A 11 6.89 -5.74 7.35
C LEU A 11 6.05 -4.47 7.35
N CYS A 12 4.77 -4.59 7.03
CA CYS A 12 3.79 -3.53 7.21
C CYS A 12 3.30 -3.52 8.67
N LEU A 13 3.53 -2.42 9.38
CA LEU A 13 3.14 -2.30 10.79
C LEU A 13 1.64 -2.03 11.01
N ALA A 14 0.83 -1.94 9.97
CA ALA A 14 -0.62 -1.65 10.11
C ALA A 14 -1.36 -2.66 11.00
N ALA A 15 -0.90 -3.93 11.00
CA ALA A 15 -1.47 -4.97 11.85
C ALA A 15 -1.28 -4.73 13.36
N TYR A 16 -0.40 -3.80 13.76
CA TYR A 16 -0.07 -3.49 15.16
C TYR A 16 -0.76 -2.23 15.69
N GLY A 17 -1.68 -1.64 14.95
CA GLY A 17 -2.27 -0.33 15.21
C GLY A 17 -2.86 -0.06 16.59
N SER A 18 -3.08 -1.09 17.42
CA SER A 18 -3.64 -0.91 18.76
C SER A 18 -2.61 -0.86 19.90
N THR A 19 -1.30 -1.02 19.59
CA THR A 19 -0.25 -1.20 20.62
C THR A 19 0.64 0.03 20.82
N GLY A 20 0.42 1.08 20.03
CA GLY A 20 1.32 2.23 19.95
C GLY A 20 2.66 1.88 19.28
N LEU A 21 3.41 2.89 18.85
CA LEU A 21 4.63 2.67 18.04
C LEU A 21 5.67 1.78 18.77
N ARG A 22 6.01 2.12 20.01
CA ARG A 22 7.00 1.36 20.78
C ARG A 22 6.57 -0.10 21.00
N GLY A 23 5.31 -0.32 21.33
CA GLY A 23 4.76 -1.67 21.49
C GLY A 23 4.75 -2.46 20.18
N ALA A 24 4.35 -1.83 19.08
CA ALA A 24 4.36 -2.43 17.75
C ALA A 24 5.77 -2.88 17.33
N LEU A 25 6.77 -2.02 17.52
CA LEU A 25 8.16 -2.34 17.21
C LEU A 25 8.71 -3.46 18.11
N ALA A 26 8.43 -3.40 19.42
CA ALA A 26 8.90 -4.42 20.37
C ALA A 26 8.36 -5.82 20.02
N GLU A 27 7.13 -5.90 19.51
CA GLU A 27 6.58 -7.16 19.03
C GLU A 27 7.13 -7.56 17.64
N ALA A 28 7.33 -6.60 16.75
CA ALA A 28 7.78 -6.84 15.38
C ALA A 28 9.23 -7.35 15.31
N VAL A 29 10.13 -6.83 16.14
CA VAL A 29 11.58 -7.19 16.12
C VAL A 29 11.85 -8.68 16.36
N GLY A 30 10.88 -9.41 16.92
CA GLY A 30 10.95 -10.86 17.06
C GLY A 30 11.02 -11.63 15.73
N HIS A 31 10.65 -11.01 14.59
CA HIS A 31 10.71 -11.65 13.26
C HIS A 31 12.08 -11.55 12.58
N GLY A 32 13.08 -10.91 13.21
CA GLY A 32 14.40 -10.61 12.64
C GLY A 32 14.42 -9.32 11.81
N PRO A 33 15.59 -8.85 11.39
CA PRO A 33 15.73 -7.54 10.73
C PRO A 33 15.01 -7.50 9.39
N LEU A 34 14.13 -6.51 9.21
CA LEU A 34 13.30 -6.31 8.03
C LEU A 34 13.24 -4.82 7.69
N CYS A 35 12.90 -4.51 6.44
CA CYS A 35 12.47 -3.17 6.08
C CYS A 35 11.08 -2.86 6.67
N LEU A 36 10.83 -1.63 7.08
CA LEU A 36 9.53 -1.24 7.63
C LEU A 36 8.71 -0.43 6.63
N ASP A 37 7.43 -0.77 6.53
CA ASP A 37 6.35 0.13 6.11
C ASP A 37 5.67 0.66 7.38
N LEU A 38 5.82 1.97 7.65
CA LEU A 38 5.35 2.65 8.85
C LEU A 38 4.05 3.40 8.58
N PRO A 39 2.90 2.91 9.06
CA PRO A 39 1.63 3.59 8.92
C PRO A 39 1.54 4.84 9.78
N THR A 40 0.99 5.90 9.19
CA THR A 40 0.80 7.21 9.82
C THR A 40 -0.66 7.63 9.92
N ASP A 41 -1.57 6.69 9.71
CA ASP A 41 -3.00 6.95 9.84
C ASP A 41 -3.35 7.41 11.26
N THR A 42 -3.99 8.56 11.39
CA THR A 42 -4.36 9.17 12.70
C THR A 42 -5.22 8.24 13.55
N THR A 43 -5.95 7.34 12.90
CA THR A 43 -6.85 6.37 13.55
C THR A 43 -6.19 5.06 13.96
N LEU A 44 -4.90 4.84 13.63
CA LEU A 44 -4.18 3.61 14.01
C LEU A 44 -3.41 3.72 15.32
N GLY A 45 -3.04 4.94 15.73
CA GLY A 45 -2.34 5.17 16.99
C GLY A 45 -0.87 4.75 16.99
N LEU A 46 -0.24 4.61 15.81
CA LEU A 46 1.21 4.36 15.67
C LEU A 46 1.96 5.68 15.53
N VAL A 47 1.74 6.39 14.45
CA VAL A 47 2.27 7.71 14.17
C VAL A 47 1.12 8.59 13.68
N ASP A 48 1.07 9.82 14.14
CA ASP A 48 0.04 10.79 13.77
C ASP A 48 0.56 11.69 12.66
N ALA A 49 0.06 11.46 11.43
CA ALA A 49 0.49 12.22 10.26
C ALA A 49 0.15 13.73 10.37
N ASP A 50 -0.97 14.09 10.98
CA ASP A 50 -1.36 15.49 11.12
C ASP A 50 -0.38 16.25 12.03
N ARG A 51 0.05 15.63 13.12
CA ARG A 51 1.12 16.16 13.97
C ARG A 51 2.46 16.24 13.24
N CYS A 52 2.78 15.24 12.42
CA CYS A 52 4.05 15.24 11.68
C CYS A 52 4.20 16.42 10.72
N LEU A 53 3.13 17.10 10.33
CA LEU A 53 3.21 18.26 9.45
C LEU A 53 3.97 19.42 10.10
N ASP A 54 3.57 19.82 11.30
CA ASP A 54 4.01 21.07 11.94
C ASP A 54 4.89 20.85 13.19
N ASP A 55 4.84 19.66 13.81
CA ASP A 55 5.51 19.32 15.08
C ASP A 55 6.85 18.61 14.83
N THR A 56 7.94 19.37 14.85
CA THR A 56 9.31 18.83 14.65
C THR A 56 9.72 17.94 15.82
N ASP A 57 9.37 18.32 17.05
CA ASP A 57 9.76 17.56 18.24
C ASP A 57 9.09 16.18 18.23
N TYR A 58 7.84 16.12 17.76
CA TYR A 58 7.15 14.84 17.58
C TYR A 58 7.82 13.95 16.52
N ARG A 59 8.27 14.52 15.39
CA ARG A 59 9.03 13.74 14.39
C ARG A 59 10.34 13.20 14.97
N ASP A 60 11.01 13.98 15.81
CA ASP A 60 12.24 13.56 16.50
C ASP A 60 11.95 12.48 17.56
N GLU A 61 10.84 12.59 18.29
CA GLU A 61 10.37 11.54 19.21
C GLU A 61 10.15 10.22 18.47
N VAL A 62 9.43 10.25 17.34
CA VAL A 62 9.19 9.05 16.50
C VAL A 62 10.52 8.44 16.03
N ALA A 63 11.44 9.26 15.54
CA ALA A 63 12.76 8.81 15.11
C ALA A 63 13.56 8.20 16.28
N GLY A 64 13.49 8.80 17.46
CA GLY A 64 14.11 8.28 18.68
C GLY A 64 13.58 6.91 19.10
N VAL A 65 12.25 6.71 19.02
CA VAL A 65 11.64 5.39 19.33
C VAL A 65 12.12 4.32 18.34
N LEU A 66 12.20 4.62 17.04
CA LEU A 66 12.70 3.70 16.02
C LEU A 66 14.17 3.35 16.25
N ALA A 67 15.02 4.33 16.53
CA ALA A 67 16.43 4.12 16.81
C ALA A 67 16.67 3.28 18.08
N ASP A 68 15.83 3.44 19.09
CA ASP A 68 15.95 2.72 20.37
C ASP A 68 15.49 1.25 20.27
N VAL A 69 14.40 0.99 19.55
CA VAL A 69 13.75 -0.34 19.56
C VAL A 69 14.10 -1.18 18.34
N ALA A 70 14.33 -0.55 17.20
CA ALA A 70 14.48 -1.21 15.89
C ALA A 70 15.69 -0.65 15.12
N THR A 71 16.85 -0.57 15.76
CA THR A 71 18.08 0.06 15.23
C THR A 71 18.48 -0.46 13.85
N ASP A 72 18.35 -1.78 13.61
CA ASP A 72 18.73 -2.43 12.36
C ASP A 72 17.56 -2.55 11.35
N TRP A 73 16.46 -1.86 11.60
CA TRP A 73 15.27 -1.94 10.78
C TRP A 73 15.02 -0.60 10.03
N PRO A 74 15.49 -0.48 8.79
CA PRO A 74 15.28 0.75 8.04
C PRO A 74 13.80 0.95 7.72
N VAL A 75 13.28 2.13 7.99
CA VAL A 75 11.98 2.55 7.44
C VAL A 75 12.19 2.85 5.96
N THR A 76 11.62 2.05 5.11
CA THR A 76 11.75 2.19 3.65
C THR A 76 10.49 2.68 2.97
N CYS A 77 9.36 2.60 3.68
CA CYS A 77 8.09 3.18 3.27
C CYS A 77 7.39 3.78 4.50
N VAL A 78 6.73 4.90 4.30
CA VAL A 78 5.73 5.45 5.21
C VAL A 78 4.38 5.31 4.50
N SER A 79 3.32 4.92 5.20
CA SER A 79 2.02 4.74 4.54
C SER A 79 0.90 5.50 5.24
N ASN A 80 -0.06 5.98 4.45
CA ASN A 80 -1.30 6.56 4.95
C ASN A 80 -2.45 6.12 4.02
N SER A 81 -3.37 5.37 4.57
CA SER A 81 -4.46 4.76 3.82
C SER A 81 -5.81 5.39 4.10
N ARG A 82 -6.09 5.70 5.37
CA ARG A 82 -7.43 6.13 5.79
C ARG A 82 -7.62 7.63 5.67
N ASP A 83 -6.64 8.41 6.16
CA ASP A 83 -6.72 9.86 6.06
C ASP A 83 -6.52 10.32 4.62
N ALA A 84 -5.51 9.80 3.93
CA ALA A 84 -5.20 10.18 2.56
C ALA A 84 -6.34 9.86 1.58
N GLN A 85 -7.14 8.82 1.84
CA GLN A 85 -8.31 8.48 1.01
C GLN A 85 -9.34 9.62 0.96
N LEU A 86 -9.37 10.47 1.98
CA LEU A 86 -10.25 11.64 2.00
C LEU A 86 -9.84 12.73 1.01
N LEU A 87 -8.69 12.62 0.34
CA LEU A 87 -8.24 13.59 -0.67
C LEU A 87 -9.23 13.66 -1.85
N LEU A 88 -9.59 12.51 -2.39
CA LEU A 88 -10.54 12.41 -3.49
C LEU A 88 -11.91 11.85 -3.04
N GLY A 89 -11.96 11.18 -1.90
CA GLY A 89 -13.18 10.60 -1.38
C GLY A 89 -13.48 9.20 -1.92
N PRO A 90 -14.77 8.82 -1.95
CA PRO A 90 -15.98 9.60 -1.72
C PRO A 90 -16.15 10.05 -0.26
N HIS A 91 -16.73 11.24 -0.06
CA HIS A 91 -17.01 11.80 1.25
C HIS A 91 -18.47 11.52 1.66
N GLY A 92 -18.69 11.33 2.96
CA GLY A 92 -20.03 11.08 3.49
C GLY A 92 -19.95 10.54 4.93
N PRO A 93 -21.10 10.13 5.52
CA PRO A 93 -21.13 9.57 6.88
C PRO A 93 -20.24 8.34 7.08
N HIS A 94 -19.99 7.58 6.02
CA HIS A 94 -19.12 6.40 6.08
C HIS A 94 -17.64 6.75 6.34
N THR A 95 -17.21 7.99 6.07
CA THR A 95 -15.88 8.48 6.35
C THR A 95 -15.77 9.25 7.67
N ASP A 96 -16.88 9.42 8.41
CA ASP A 96 -16.89 10.11 9.71
C ASP A 96 -16.12 9.35 10.81
N ARG A 97 -15.78 8.09 10.56
CA ARG A 97 -14.89 7.30 11.43
C ARG A 97 -13.44 7.79 11.38
N VAL A 98 -13.04 8.41 10.30
CA VAL A 98 -11.72 9.04 10.13
C VAL A 98 -11.80 10.49 10.59
N LEU A 99 -12.65 11.29 9.97
CA LEU A 99 -12.91 12.68 10.34
C LEU A 99 -14.39 13.03 10.13
N ARG A 100 -15.02 13.62 11.13
CA ARG A 100 -16.35 14.25 10.99
C ARG A 100 -16.18 15.64 10.41
N GLY A 101 -17.05 16.01 9.47
CA GLY A 101 -17.04 17.32 8.85
C GLY A 101 -17.55 17.33 7.42
N THR A 102 -17.45 18.47 6.78
CA THR A 102 -17.78 18.65 5.37
C THR A 102 -16.77 17.93 4.47
N ALA A 103 -17.10 17.79 3.18
CA ALA A 103 -16.15 17.25 2.20
C ALA A 103 -14.86 18.11 2.14
N GLU A 104 -14.95 19.41 2.35
CA GLU A 104 -13.80 20.31 2.33
C GLU A 104 -12.92 20.12 3.58
N ASP A 105 -13.52 20.00 4.77
CA ASP A 105 -12.77 19.68 6.01
C ASP A 105 -12.00 18.36 5.85
N LYS A 106 -12.65 17.36 5.26
CA LYS A 106 -12.04 16.04 5.02
C LYS A 106 -10.88 16.10 4.03
N ARG A 107 -11.02 16.89 2.94
CA ARG A 107 -9.93 17.10 1.98
C ARG A 107 -8.75 17.85 2.59
N ALA A 108 -9.04 18.92 3.35
CA ALA A 108 -7.99 19.66 4.03
C ALA A 108 -7.20 18.78 5.00
N HIS A 109 -7.89 17.95 5.78
CA HIS A 109 -7.25 16.97 6.67
C HIS A 109 -6.40 15.95 5.88
N ALA A 110 -6.94 15.37 4.79
CA ALA A 110 -6.21 14.43 3.96
C ALA A 110 -4.92 15.03 3.39
N LEU A 111 -4.98 16.29 2.94
CA LEU A 111 -3.82 17.01 2.43
C LEU A 111 -2.76 17.18 3.53
N ARG A 112 -3.17 17.62 4.73
CA ARG A 112 -2.27 17.78 5.88
C ARG A 112 -1.60 16.44 6.25
N CYS A 113 -2.38 15.35 6.35
CA CYS A 113 -1.86 14.03 6.67
C CYS A 113 -0.93 13.48 5.58
N ALA A 114 -1.25 13.68 4.29
CA ALA A 114 -0.37 13.23 3.20
C ALA A 114 0.97 13.98 3.22
N VAL A 115 0.96 15.31 3.42
CA VAL A 115 2.20 16.09 3.55
C VAL A 115 2.94 15.75 4.84
N GLY A 116 2.25 15.56 5.96
CA GLY A 116 2.84 15.12 7.23
C GLY A 116 3.53 13.75 7.11
N SER A 117 2.93 12.81 6.34
CA SER A 117 3.56 11.53 6.01
C SER A 117 4.87 11.70 5.23
N ILE A 118 4.94 12.66 4.32
CA ILE A 118 6.18 13.01 3.60
C ILE A 118 7.21 13.62 4.55
N ARG A 119 6.80 14.50 5.48
CA ARG A 119 7.71 15.11 6.45
C ARG A 119 8.35 14.09 7.39
N ILE A 120 7.58 13.11 7.87
CA ILE A 120 8.16 12.05 8.70
C ILE A 120 9.01 11.08 7.85
N ALA A 121 8.63 10.77 6.62
CA ALA A 121 9.46 9.99 5.72
C ALA A 121 10.83 10.67 5.49
N GLN A 122 10.84 11.96 5.20
CA GLN A 122 12.07 12.76 5.07
C GLN A 122 12.92 12.71 6.35
N ARG A 123 12.30 12.87 7.52
CA ARG A 123 13.01 12.82 8.83
C ARG A 123 13.65 11.47 9.09
N LEU A 124 13.00 10.38 8.66
CA LEU A 124 13.47 9.01 8.84
C LEU A 124 14.41 8.53 7.72
N GLY A 125 14.61 9.31 6.66
CA GLY A 125 15.34 8.88 5.47
C GLY A 125 14.61 7.82 4.67
N ALA A 126 13.29 7.68 4.84
CA ALA A 126 12.48 6.73 4.08
C ALA A 126 12.28 7.24 2.64
N PRO A 127 12.63 6.45 1.61
CA PRO A 127 12.57 6.89 0.23
C PRO A 127 11.17 6.94 -0.36
N MET A 128 10.18 6.33 0.30
CA MET A 128 8.84 6.12 -0.26
C MET A 128 7.74 6.50 0.72
N VAL A 129 6.64 7.04 0.18
CA VAL A 129 5.37 7.24 0.90
C VAL A 129 4.23 6.62 0.09
N ARG A 130 3.54 5.61 0.64
CA ARG A 130 2.38 4.99 0.00
C ARG A 130 1.08 5.64 0.47
N LEU A 131 0.25 6.05 -0.49
CA LEU A 131 -1.02 6.72 -0.23
C LEU A 131 -2.18 5.99 -0.93
N LEU A 132 -3.28 5.78 -0.23
CA LEU A 132 -4.58 5.48 -0.82
C LEU A 132 -5.36 6.80 -0.89
N VAL A 133 -5.58 7.32 -2.08
CA VAL A 133 -6.10 8.69 -2.26
C VAL A 133 -7.60 8.76 -2.58
N GLY A 134 -8.26 7.61 -2.73
CA GLY A 134 -9.66 7.54 -3.11
C GLY A 134 -9.90 7.76 -4.60
N CYS A 135 -11.16 7.96 -4.96
CA CYS A 135 -11.59 8.32 -6.32
C CYS A 135 -13.00 8.89 -6.28
N PRO A 136 -13.28 10.05 -6.92
CA PRO A 136 -14.58 10.72 -6.86
C PRO A 136 -15.72 9.89 -7.45
N ASP A 137 -15.48 9.20 -8.57
CA ASP A 137 -16.54 8.51 -9.30
C ASP A 137 -17.13 7.29 -8.60
N PHE A 138 -16.44 6.72 -7.65
CA PHE A 138 -17.01 5.64 -6.84
C PHE A 138 -18.15 6.09 -5.90
N ALA A 139 -18.40 7.40 -5.80
CA ALA A 139 -19.58 7.96 -5.13
C ALA A 139 -20.77 8.15 -6.08
N ARG A 140 -20.56 8.09 -7.39
CA ARG A 140 -21.61 8.40 -8.37
C ARG A 140 -22.53 7.20 -8.55
N TRP A 141 -23.80 7.44 -8.29
CA TRP A 141 -24.90 6.54 -8.59
C TRP A 141 -25.21 6.54 -10.09
N LEU A 142 -25.49 5.39 -10.66
CA LEU A 142 -25.89 5.23 -12.07
C LEU A 142 -24.82 5.63 -13.10
N SER A 143 -23.55 5.61 -12.74
CA SER A 143 -22.46 5.95 -13.66
C SER A 143 -22.44 5.09 -14.95
N TRP A 144 -23.03 3.88 -14.92
CA TRP A 144 -23.11 3.02 -16.10
C TRP A 144 -24.41 3.20 -16.95
N TRP A 145 -25.35 4.05 -16.53
CA TRP A 145 -26.63 4.29 -17.23
C TRP A 145 -26.64 5.61 -17.96
N GLY A 146 -25.63 5.85 -18.79
CA GLY A 146 -25.60 7.02 -19.64
C GLY A 146 -25.15 8.31 -18.95
N SER A 147 -24.62 8.24 -17.73
CA SER A 147 -23.81 9.33 -17.23
C SER A 147 -22.39 9.17 -17.75
N ASP A 148 -21.84 10.23 -18.31
CA ASP A 148 -20.46 10.25 -18.77
C ASP A 148 -19.53 10.16 -17.56
N VAL A 149 -18.94 8.98 -17.35
CA VAL A 149 -17.82 8.80 -16.44
C VAL A 149 -16.55 8.92 -17.26
N SER A 150 -15.91 10.05 -17.15
CA SER A 150 -14.60 10.26 -17.75
C SER A 150 -13.53 9.92 -16.73
N TRP A 151 -12.79 8.82 -16.94
CA TRP A 151 -11.64 8.51 -16.06
C TRP A 151 -10.54 9.56 -16.19
N ALA A 152 -10.44 10.22 -17.34
CA ALA A 152 -9.53 11.34 -17.55
C ALA A 152 -9.87 12.53 -16.62
N ASP A 153 -11.15 12.79 -16.34
CA ASP A 153 -11.57 13.84 -15.39
C ASP A 153 -11.17 13.46 -13.94
N ASN A 154 -11.31 12.19 -13.56
CA ASN A 154 -10.82 11.72 -12.26
C ASN A 154 -9.30 11.89 -12.13
N VAL A 155 -8.54 11.60 -13.19
CA VAL A 155 -7.09 11.79 -13.22
C VAL A 155 -6.73 13.27 -13.15
N ALA A 156 -7.44 14.14 -13.85
CA ALA A 156 -7.26 15.60 -13.76
C ALA A 156 -7.54 16.13 -12.36
N GLU A 157 -8.63 15.65 -11.72
CA GLU A 157 -8.96 15.98 -10.34
C GLU A 157 -7.86 15.50 -9.37
N PHE A 158 -7.32 14.29 -9.59
CA PHE A 158 -6.19 13.79 -8.79
C PHE A 158 -5.00 14.75 -8.86
N PHE A 159 -4.53 15.12 -10.05
CA PHE A 159 -3.38 16.00 -10.16
C PHE A 159 -3.64 17.40 -9.59
N THR A 160 -4.87 17.91 -9.74
CA THR A 160 -5.27 19.18 -9.13
C THR A 160 -5.22 19.13 -7.61
N ARG A 161 -5.76 18.06 -6.99
CA ARG A 161 -5.83 17.93 -5.53
C ARG A 161 -4.52 17.47 -4.89
N ALA A 162 -3.79 16.61 -5.58
CA ALA A 162 -2.54 16.06 -5.08
C ALA A 162 -1.32 16.96 -5.36
N GLU A 163 -1.45 18.02 -6.15
CA GLU A 163 -0.33 18.88 -6.51
C GLU A 163 0.54 19.34 -5.30
N PRO A 164 -0.05 19.79 -4.16
CA PRO A 164 0.76 20.16 -3.00
C PRO A 164 1.50 18.96 -2.38
N VAL A 165 0.91 17.76 -2.43
CA VAL A 165 1.55 16.52 -1.94
C VAL A 165 2.72 16.13 -2.85
N LEU A 166 2.52 16.15 -4.17
CA LEU A 166 3.55 15.81 -5.14
C LEU A 166 4.71 16.79 -5.11
N ARG A 167 4.42 18.07 -4.91
CA ARG A 167 5.45 19.12 -4.70
C ARG A 167 6.25 18.85 -3.44
N ALA A 168 5.60 18.60 -2.30
CA ALA A 168 6.28 18.27 -1.06
C ALA A 168 7.14 17.01 -1.17
N ALA A 169 6.68 16.00 -1.91
CA ALA A 169 7.44 14.79 -2.18
C ALA A 169 8.69 15.06 -3.01
N ARG A 170 8.58 15.85 -4.09
CA ARG A 170 9.71 16.27 -4.92
C ARG A 170 10.76 17.03 -4.10
N GLU A 171 10.32 18.00 -3.28
CA GLU A 171 11.20 18.79 -2.42
C GLU A 171 11.91 17.93 -1.37
N ALA A 172 11.23 16.90 -0.86
CA ALA A 172 11.78 15.97 0.13
C ALA A 172 12.65 14.86 -0.48
N GLY A 173 12.67 14.71 -1.80
CA GLY A 173 13.32 13.57 -2.46
C GLY A 173 12.64 12.22 -2.20
N VAL A 174 11.32 12.21 -1.98
CA VAL A 174 10.53 11.04 -1.64
C VAL A 174 9.64 10.67 -2.81
N THR A 175 9.51 9.38 -3.10
CA THR A 175 8.59 8.86 -4.12
C THR A 175 7.23 8.55 -3.51
N VAL A 176 6.16 9.05 -4.12
CA VAL A 176 4.77 8.72 -3.76
C VAL A 176 4.36 7.44 -4.47
N LEU A 177 3.98 6.43 -3.71
CA LEU A 177 3.45 5.19 -4.23
C LEU A 177 1.92 5.22 -4.23
N LEU A 178 1.33 4.95 -5.37
CA LEU A 178 -0.10 4.65 -5.47
C LEU A 178 -0.29 3.14 -5.50
N GLU A 179 -1.28 2.66 -4.78
CA GLU A 179 -1.60 1.23 -4.76
C GLU A 179 -2.83 0.98 -5.63
N PRO A 180 -2.73 0.16 -6.68
CA PRO A 180 -3.90 -0.34 -7.41
C PRO A 180 -4.79 -1.14 -6.47
N HIS A 181 -5.89 -0.52 -6.06
CA HIS A 181 -6.77 -1.03 -5.03
C HIS A 181 -8.23 -0.73 -5.40
N PRO A 182 -9.20 -1.59 -5.06
CA PRO A 182 -10.60 -1.28 -5.28
C PRO A 182 -10.99 0.10 -4.75
N LYS A 183 -11.76 0.83 -5.55
CA LYS A 183 -12.26 2.18 -5.23
C LYS A 183 -11.16 3.25 -5.08
N GLN A 184 -10.01 3.04 -5.72
CA GLN A 184 -8.95 4.04 -5.83
C GLN A 184 -8.88 4.61 -7.25
N ILE A 185 -8.18 5.72 -7.41
CA ILE A 185 -7.90 6.35 -8.71
C ILE A 185 -7.17 5.39 -9.65
N VAL A 186 -6.37 4.50 -9.10
CA VAL A 186 -5.74 3.37 -9.81
C VAL A 186 -6.29 2.07 -9.22
N TYR A 187 -6.88 1.21 -10.06
CA TYR A 187 -7.44 -0.07 -9.62
C TYR A 187 -7.29 -1.18 -10.65
N ASP A 188 -6.98 -0.83 -11.90
CA ASP A 188 -6.74 -1.75 -13.01
C ASP A 188 -5.66 -1.19 -13.94
N ARG A 189 -5.33 -1.96 -15.00
CA ARG A 189 -4.33 -1.55 -15.96
C ARG A 189 -4.67 -0.24 -16.65
N SER A 190 -5.90 -0.09 -17.07
CA SER A 190 -6.32 1.11 -17.83
C SER A 190 -6.23 2.38 -17.00
N SER A 191 -6.66 2.34 -15.73
CA SER A 191 -6.57 3.47 -14.82
C SER A 191 -5.13 3.84 -14.46
N VAL A 192 -4.26 2.84 -14.29
CA VAL A 192 -2.82 3.05 -14.10
C VAL A 192 -2.20 3.70 -15.33
N ASP A 193 -2.44 3.14 -16.52
CA ASP A 193 -1.85 3.65 -17.76
C ASP A 193 -2.31 5.09 -18.05
N LEU A 194 -3.60 5.40 -17.83
CA LEU A 194 -4.14 6.76 -17.97
C LEU A 194 -3.50 7.75 -16.99
N LEU A 195 -3.38 7.37 -15.71
CA LEU A 195 -2.77 8.24 -14.71
C LEU A 195 -1.31 8.55 -15.06
N PHE A 196 -0.54 7.54 -15.41
CA PHE A 196 0.87 7.75 -15.74
C PHE A 196 1.08 8.43 -17.10
N ALA A 197 0.16 8.28 -18.04
CA ALA A 197 0.20 9.06 -19.30
C ALA A 197 -0.04 10.56 -19.04
N ALA A 198 -0.85 10.89 -18.03
CA ALA A 198 -1.14 12.26 -17.63
C ALA A 198 -0.14 12.84 -16.61
N ALA A 199 0.74 12.02 -16.05
CA ALA A 199 1.62 12.42 -14.95
C ALA A 199 2.62 13.54 -15.33
N ALA A 200 3.01 13.65 -16.62
CA ALA A 200 3.88 14.71 -17.14
C ALA A 200 5.10 14.98 -16.22
N GLU A 201 5.15 16.16 -15.65
CA GLU A 201 6.22 16.60 -14.76
C GLU A 201 6.30 15.83 -13.42
N TRP A 202 5.24 15.09 -13.04
CA TRP A 202 5.17 14.33 -11.80
C TRP A 202 5.62 12.87 -11.95
N ALA A 203 5.94 12.42 -13.17
CA ALA A 203 6.25 11.02 -13.43
C ALA A 203 7.48 10.52 -12.64
N GLU A 204 8.41 11.39 -12.28
CA GLU A 204 9.61 11.05 -11.51
C GLU A 204 9.36 10.84 -10.01
N VAL A 205 8.28 11.42 -9.47
CA VAL A 205 7.91 11.30 -8.04
C VAL A 205 6.79 10.30 -7.79
N LEU A 206 6.28 9.65 -8.85
CA LEU A 206 5.19 8.67 -8.78
C LEU A 206 5.68 7.27 -9.12
N ALA A 207 5.27 6.30 -8.30
CA ALA A 207 5.48 4.88 -8.56
C ALA A 207 4.29 4.06 -8.03
N LEU A 208 4.39 2.74 -8.10
CA LEU A 208 3.37 1.81 -7.66
C LEU A 208 3.87 0.95 -6.49
N CYS A 209 2.98 0.73 -5.53
CA CYS A 209 3.00 -0.40 -4.63
C CYS A 209 1.88 -1.34 -5.07
N ILE A 210 2.17 -2.56 -5.49
CA ILE A 210 1.11 -3.53 -5.82
C ILE A 210 0.81 -4.45 -4.64
N ASP A 211 -0.45 -4.82 -4.54
CA ASP A 211 -0.93 -5.90 -3.69
C ASP A 211 -1.59 -6.96 -4.58
N PRO A 212 -0.96 -8.10 -4.80
CA PRO A 212 -1.50 -9.19 -5.60
C PRO A 212 -2.89 -9.66 -5.16
N ALA A 213 -3.19 -9.62 -3.86
CA ALA A 213 -4.50 -10.00 -3.35
C ALA A 213 -5.60 -8.99 -3.73
N ASN A 214 -5.29 -7.69 -3.70
CA ASN A 214 -6.21 -6.63 -4.14
C ASN A 214 -6.45 -6.70 -5.65
N LEU A 215 -5.41 -6.96 -6.45
CA LEU A 215 -5.54 -7.16 -7.89
C LEU A 215 -6.42 -8.38 -8.21
N ALA A 216 -6.14 -9.52 -7.58
CA ALA A 216 -6.94 -10.73 -7.77
C ALA A 216 -8.39 -10.55 -7.27
N ALA A 217 -8.62 -9.79 -6.21
CA ALA A 217 -9.96 -9.49 -5.71
C ALA A 217 -10.82 -8.76 -6.74
N THR A 218 -10.23 -7.87 -7.53
CA THR A 218 -10.87 -7.15 -8.64
C THR A 218 -10.90 -7.95 -9.95
N GLY A 219 -10.30 -9.14 -9.98
CA GLY A 219 -10.33 -10.03 -11.14
C GLY A 219 -9.14 -9.90 -12.09
N HIS A 220 -8.10 -9.17 -11.67
CA HIS A 220 -6.86 -9.05 -12.45
C HIS A 220 -5.91 -10.20 -12.16
N ASP A 221 -5.07 -10.52 -13.14
CA ASP A 221 -3.97 -11.46 -12.98
C ASP A 221 -2.77 -10.71 -12.37
N PRO A 222 -2.32 -11.08 -11.16
CA PRO A 222 -1.19 -10.43 -10.52
C PRO A 222 0.14 -10.59 -11.29
N VAL A 223 0.38 -11.75 -11.92
CA VAL A 223 1.61 -12.02 -12.68
C VAL A 223 1.69 -11.11 -13.89
N ALA A 224 0.60 -11.04 -14.68
CA ALA A 224 0.52 -10.14 -15.83
C ALA A 224 0.63 -8.65 -15.42
N SER A 225 0.15 -8.29 -14.22
CA SER A 225 0.24 -6.94 -13.69
C SER A 225 1.69 -6.57 -13.35
N VAL A 226 2.45 -7.48 -12.72
CA VAL A 226 3.90 -7.27 -12.46
C VAL A 226 4.63 -6.98 -13.76
N ALA A 227 4.49 -7.86 -14.75
CA ALA A 227 5.13 -7.69 -16.06
C ALA A 227 4.75 -6.37 -16.75
N GLY A 228 3.48 -5.97 -16.62
CA GLY A 228 2.98 -4.75 -17.27
C GLY A 228 3.46 -3.45 -16.64
N TRP A 229 3.81 -3.46 -15.34
CA TRP A 229 4.15 -2.24 -14.58
C TRP A 229 5.59 -2.19 -14.06
N ARG A 230 6.44 -3.09 -14.50
CA ARG A 230 7.83 -3.26 -14.02
C ARG A 230 8.62 -1.96 -13.82
N THR A 231 8.49 -1.02 -14.76
CA THR A 231 9.25 0.25 -14.74
C THR A 231 8.73 1.26 -13.72
N ARG A 232 7.59 0.96 -13.10
CA ARG A 232 6.88 1.82 -12.14
C ARG A 232 6.75 1.17 -10.77
N LEU A 233 7.10 -0.10 -10.66
CA LEU A 233 6.92 -0.88 -9.44
C LEU A 233 8.08 -0.64 -8.48
N ALA A 234 7.76 -0.14 -7.28
CA ALA A 234 8.74 0.14 -6.24
C ALA A 234 8.57 -0.73 -4.99
N ALA A 235 7.36 -1.18 -4.71
CA ALA A 235 7.04 -2.00 -3.55
C ALA A 235 5.93 -3.02 -3.85
N VAL A 236 5.86 -4.07 -3.05
CA VAL A 236 4.80 -5.09 -3.12
C VAL A 236 4.34 -5.41 -1.71
N HIS A 237 3.04 -5.42 -1.48
CA HIS A 237 2.41 -5.98 -0.28
C HIS A 237 2.18 -7.47 -0.48
N ALA A 238 2.77 -8.27 0.39
CA ALA A 238 2.69 -9.71 0.33
C ALA A 238 1.54 -10.21 1.19
N LYS A 239 0.41 -10.40 0.55
CA LYS A 239 -0.84 -10.88 1.11
C LYS A 239 -1.49 -11.87 0.17
N ASP A 240 -2.11 -12.91 0.67
CA ASP A 240 -2.82 -13.92 -0.13
C ASP A 240 -4.33 -13.69 -0.12
N LEU A 241 -5.02 -14.38 -0.99
CA LEU A 241 -6.46 -14.28 -1.14
C LEU A 241 -7.08 -15.66 -1.27
N GLN A 242 -8.09 -15.95 -0.45
CA GLN A 242 -8.95 -17.11 -0.59
C GLN A 242 -10.29 -16.68 -1.21
N ARG A 243 -10.68 -17.32 -2.30
CA ARG A 243 -12.02 -17.20 -2.85
C ARG A 243 -12.95 -18.20 -2.18
N TRP A 244 -14.25 -17.90 -2.22
CA TRP A 244 -15.28 -18.82 -1.76
C TRP A 244 -15.11 -20.22 -2.36
N SER A 245 -15.13 -21.24 -1.51
CA SER A 245 -15.03 -22.66 -1.89
C SER A 245 -16.03 -23.55 -1.17
N GLY A 246 -16.99 -22.96 -0.45
CA GLY A 246 -18.02 -23.70 0.30
C GLY A 246 -19.11 -24.29 -0.61
N PRO A 247 -19.99 -25.19 -0.06
CA PRO A 247 -21.13 -25.72 -0.78
C PRO A 247 -22.16 -24.63 -1.09
N GLY A 248 -22.93 -24.85 -2.16
CA GLY A 248 -23.97 -23.95 -2.61
C GLY A 248 -23.49 -22.93 -3.65
N GLN A 249 -24.35 -21.94 -3.93
CA GLN A 249 -24.02 -20.86 -4.83
C GLN A 249 -22.92 -19.97 -4.25
N PRO A 250 -21.83 -19.70 -4.98
CA PRO A 250 -20.84 -18.76 -4.51
C PRO A 250 -21.47 -17.36 -4.39
N PRO A 251 -21.09 -16.58 -3.37
CA PRO A 251 -21.48 -15.18 -3.33
C PRO A 251 -20.97 -14.45 -4.57
N GLY A 252 -21.67 -13.40 -4.97
CA GLY A 252 -21.30 -12.59 -6.15
C GLY A 252 -19.85 -12.11 -6.08
N LYS A 253 -19.25 -11.87 -7.24
CA LYS A 253 -17.92 -11.28 -7.33
C LYS A 253 -17.96 -9.85 -6.77
N GLY A 254 -16.95 -9.47 -6.02
CA GLY A 254 -16.78 -8.12 -5.49
C GLY A 254 -16.57 -8.04 -3.99
N TRP A 255 -16.58 -6.80 -3.51
CA TRP A 255 -16.29 -6.44 -2.13
C TRP A 255 -17.48 -6.53 -1.17
N SER A 256 -18.58 -7.13 -1.57
CA SER A 256 -19.71 -7.29 -0.68
C SER A 256 -19.37 -8.28 0.43
N ARG A 257 -19.38 -7.78 1.64
CA ARG A 257 -19.27 -8.59 2.86
C ARG A 257 -20.66 -8.90 3.42
N TYR A 258 -21.56 -9.33 2.55
CA TYR A 258 -22.90 -9.70 2.99
C TYR A 258 -22.91 -11.10 3.52
N GLY A 259 -23.45 -11.24 4.72
CA GLY A 259 -23.62 -12.53 5.36
C GLY A 259 -22.32 -13.11 5.97
N PRO A 260 -22.41 -14.31 6.53
CA PRO A 260 -21.31 -14.93 7.28
C PRO A 260 -20.18 -15.47 6.41
N GLN A 261 -20.39 -15.51 5.09
CA GLN A 261 -19.43 -16.08 4.14
C GLN A 261 -19.08 -15.05 3.08
N PRO A 262 -17.98 -14.29 3.27
CA PRO A 262 -17.56 -13.30 2.29
C PRO A 262 -17.08 -13.99 1.00
N PRO A 263 -17.29 -13.36 -0.19
CA PRO A 263 -16.85 -13.90 -1.49
C PRO A 263 -15.35 -14.06 -1.59
N ILE A 264 -14.63 -13.25 -0.85
CA ILE A 264 -13.18 -13.30 -0.71
C ILE A 264 -12.79 -13.14 0.76
N ARG A 265 -11.60 -13.65 1.08
CA ARG A 265 -10.96 -13.47 2.38
C ARG A 265 -9.48 -13.31 2.17
N PHE A 266 -8.88 -12.30 2.80
CA PHE A 266 -7.43 -12.18 2.82
C PHE A 266 -6.82 -13.23 3.75
N ARG A 267 -5.68 -13.75 3.35
CA ARG A 267 -4.98 -14.82 4.05
C ARG A 267 -3.47 -14.52 4.14
N ALA A 268 -2.82 -15.12 5.10
CA ALA A 268 -1.37 -15.21 5.11
C ALA A 268 -0.89 -16.02 3.88
N LEU A 269 0.31 -15.74 3.37
CA LEU A 269 0.85 -16.36 2.18
C LEU A 269 0.86 -17.89 2.28
N GLY A 270 0.47 -18.53 1.16
CA GLY A 270 0.37 -19.98 1.05
C GLY A 270 -0.89 -20.58 1.66
N LEU A 271 -1.77 -19.76 2.27
CA LEU A 271 -3.05 -20.19 2.80
C LEU A 271 -4.24 -19.70 1.94
N GLY A 272 -3.94 -18.98 0.87
CA GLY A 272 -4.90 -18.55 -0.15
C GLY A 272 -4.78 -19.36 -1.44
N THR A 273 -5.04 -18.70 -2.56
CA THR A 273 -5.09 -19.31 -3.88
C THR A 273 -4.19 -18.61 -4.91
N LEU A 274 -3.39 -17.63 -4.50
CA LEU A 274 -2.49 -16.93 -5.39
C LEU A 274 -1.24 -17.76 -5.66
N ASP A 275 -0.76 -17.72 -6.91
CA ASP A 275 0.49 -18.37 -7.29
C ASP A 275 1.68 -17.47 -6.95
N TRP A 276 2.04 -17.44 -5.66
CA TRP A 276 3.18 -16.65 -5.17
C TRP A 276 4.51 -17.06 -5.78
N PRO A 277 4.81 -18.35 -6.04
CA PRO A 277 5.97 -18.75 -6.83
C PRO A 277 6.04 -18.06 -8.19
N ALA A 278 4.95 -18.02 -8.95
CA ALA A 278 4.91 -17.34 -10.24
C ALA A 278 5.04 -15.82 -10.12
N ILE A 279 4.41 -15.21 -9.10
CA ILE A 279 4.54 -13.76 -8.83
C ILE A 279 5.99 -13.39 -8.52
N VAL A 280 6.65 -14.14 -7.63
CA VAL A 280 8.05 -13.87 -7.25
C VAL A 280 9.00 -14.13 -8.42
N SER A 281 8.78 -15.20 -9.20
CA SER A 281 9.55 -15.47 -10.42
C SER A 281 9.45 -14.30 -11.40
N MET A 282 8.24 -13.79 -11.64
CA MET A 282 8.04 -12.63 -12.52
C MET A 282 8.72 -11.37 -11.98
N LEU A 283 8.68 -11.11 -10.67
CA LEU A 283 9.40 -9.99 -10.07
C LEU A 283 10.92 -10.09 -10.31
N ILE A 284 11.49 -11.28 -10.18
CA ILE A 284 12.91 -11.52 -10.44
C ILE A 284 13.22 -11.36 -11.93
N ASP A 285 12.41 -11.93 -12.82
CA ASP A 285 12.60 -11.87 -14.28
C ASP A 285 12.54 -10.43 -14.79
N GLU A 286 11.67 -9.59 -14.20
CA GLU A 286 11.55 -8.18 -14.53
C GLU A 286 12.57 -7.28 -13.83
N GLY A 287 13.49 -7.87 -13.04
CA GLY A 287 14.58 -7.14 -12.38
C GLY A 287 14.10 -6.25 -11.22
N PHE A 288 12.99 -6.60 -10.57
CA PHE A 288 12.53 -5.87 -9.39
C PHE A 288 13.57 -5.92 -8.26
N SER A 289 13.89 -4.77 -7.70
CA SER A 289 14.88 -4.61 -6.62
C SER A 289 14.32 -3.86 -5.40
N GLY A 290 13.00 -3.81 -5.28
CA GLY A 290 12.29 -3.13 -4.20
C GLY A 290 12.12 -3.99 -2.94
N VAL A 291 11.04 -3.76 -2.23
CA VAL A 291 10.71 -4.43 -0.96
C VAL A 291 9.41 -5.21 -1.09
N LEU A 292 9.39 -6.45 -0.60
CA LEU A 292 8.19 -7.24 -0.37
C LEU A 292 7.81 -7.10 1.11
N TYR A 293 6.76 -6.35 1.41
CA TYR A 293 6.27 -6.16 2.77
C TYR A 293 5.25 -7.23 3.13
N ALA A 294 5.52 -8.04 4.15
CA ALA A 294 4.51 -8.90 4.73
C ALA A 294 3.38 -8.03 5.29
N GLU A 295 2.17 -8.19 4.76
CA GLU A 295 0.97 -7.51 5.22
C GLU A 295 -0.02 -8.53 5.80
N HIS A 296 -0.44 -8.32 7.05
CA HIS A 296 -1.33 -9.25 7.73
C HIS A 296 -2.75 -8.69 7.83
N GLU A 297 -3.67 -9.35 7.11
CA GLU A 297 -5.12 -9.13 7.19
C GLU A 297 -5.90 -10.47 7.30
N ASP A 298 -5.22 -11.55 7.69
CA ASP A 298 -5.87 -12.85 7.90
C ASP A 298 -6.62 -12.87 9.22
N VAL A 299 -7.95 -12.86 9.15
CA VAL A 299 -8.83 -12.88 10.34
C VAL A 299 -8.91 -14.26 11.01
N LEU A 300 -8.34 -15.30 10.40
CA LEU A 300 -8.37 -16.67 10.93
C LEU A 300 -7.10 -17.03 11.71
N LEU A 301 -6.06 -16.22 11.60
CA LEU A 301 -4.78 -16.44 12.27
C LEU A 301 -4.47 -15.33 13.28
N PRO A 302 -3.89 -15.68 14.43
CA PRO A 302 -3.23 -14.69 15.26
C PRO A 302 -2.16 -13.92 14.46
N ARG A 303 -2.05 -12.61 14.70
CA ARG A 303 -1.16 -11.71 13.96
C ARG A 303 0.27 -12.25 13.81
N GLN A 304 0.91 -12.63 14.90
CA GLN A 304 2.28 -13.12 14.89
C GLN A 304 2.44 -14.37 14.01
N GLN A 305 1.51 -15.31 14.15
CA GLN A 305 1.52 -16.54 13.34
C GLN A 305 1.32 -16.25 11.84
N GLY A 306 0.42 -15.32 11.49
CA GLY A 306 0.17 -14.95 10.10
C GLY A 306 1.35 -14.23 9.46
N ILE A 307 2.02 -13.35 10.21
CA ILE A 307 3.23 -12.66 9.75
C ILE A 307 4.37 -13.67 9.57
N GLU A 308 4.60 -14.55 10.53
CA GLU A 308 5.64 -15.58 10.46
C GLU A 308 5.40 -16.52 9.27
N GLN A 309 4.17 -16.98 9.07
CA GLN A 309 3.78 -17.77 7.90
C GLN A 309 4.14 -17.06 6.59
N THR A 310 3.78 -15.80 6.45
CA THR A 310 4.05 -15.00 5.26
C THR A 310 5.56 -14.85 5.02
N LEU A 311 6.32 -14.49 6.05
CA LEU A 311 7.77 -14.33 5.95
C LEU A 311 8.49 -15.64 5.60
N ASN A 312 8.05 -16.77 6.15
CA ASN A 312 8.63 -18.09 5.86
C ASN A 312 8.41 -18.48 4.39
N VAL A 313 7.21 -18.24 3.84
CA VAL A 313 6.94 -18.46 2.43
C VAL A 313 7.83 -17.56 1.57
N LEU A 314 7.91 -16.26 1.85
CA LEU A 314 8.75 -15.34 1.08
C LEU A 314 10.23 -15.73 1.13
N ARG A 315 10.75 -16.08 2.31
CA ARG A 315 12.15 -16.54 2.47
C ARG A 315 12.45 -17.78 1.64
N SER A 316 11.48 -18.69 1.48
CA SER A 316 11.64 -19.90 0.68
C SER A 316 11.62 -19.65 -0.83
N LEU A 317 11.02 -18.54 -1.27
CA LEU A 317 10.88 -18.19 -2.69
C LEU A 317 12.00 -17.28 -3.19
N LEU A 318 12.65 -16.53 -2.29
CA LEU A 318 13.71 -15.62 -2.68
C LEU A 318 15.06 -16.32 -2.73
N PRO A 319 15.89 -16.07 -3.75
CA PRO A 319 17.24 -16.65 -3.82
C PRO A 319 18.10 -16.12 -2.67
N THR A 320 18.87 -17.00 -2.04
CA THR A 320 19.81 -16.67 -0.96
C THR A 320 21.11 -16.07 -1.46
N SER A 321 21.42 -16.23 -2.73
CA SER A 321 22.58 -15.65 -3.43
C SER A 321 22.20 -15.38 -4.88
N GLY A 322 22.90 -14.47 -5.56
CA GLY A 322 22.73 -14.27 -7.00
C GLY A 322 22.94 -15.59 -7.75
N GLY A 323 22.01 -15.93 -8.65
CA GLY A 323 22.14 -17.12 -9.49
C GLY A 323 23.41 -17.01 -10.34
N GLU A 324 24.20 -18.06 -10.40
CA GLU A 324 25.26 -18.16 -11.39
C GLU A 324 24.62 -18.16 -12.77
N GLY A 325 24.86 -17.12 -13.55
CA GLY A 325 24.32 -17.00 -14.91
C GLY A 325 24.67 -18.27 -15.70
N ARG A 326 23.67 -19.05 -16.07
CA ARG A 326 23.85 -20.16 -16.99
C ARG A 326 23.49 -19.72 -18.37
N THR A 327 24.43 -19.85 -19.25
CA THR A 327 24.17 -19.96 -20.69
C THR A 327 23.90 -21.43 -21.02
N TRP A 328 22.75 -21.70 -21.57
CA TRP A 328 22.47 -22.97 -22.23
C TRP A 328 23.16 -23.01 -23.60
#